data_9092bad34aa33f9e19bc24b762ce88c8
#
_entry.id   9092bad34aa33f9e19bc24b762ce88c8
#
_cell.length_a   1.000
_cell.length_b   1.000
_cell.length_c   1.000
_cell.angle_alpha   90.00
_cell.angle_beta   90.00
_cell.angle_gamma   90.00
#
_symmetry.space_group_name_H-M   'P 1'
#
loop_
_entity.id
_entity.type
_entity.pdbx_description
1 polymer ?
#
loop_
_entity_poly.entity_id
_entity_poly.type
_entity_poly.pdbx_seq_one_letter_code
_entity_poly.pdbx_strand_id
1 'polypeptide(L)'
;MTEPNAPDRRWLTLLAMTGSLSMIMLDSTVLGVALPSIRQELNFDDSTLAWAVNGYLLAMASWVAIGGRLGDWMGRINAFRLGMIGFMIASIGCALAPTALVFIAARIIQGICAGTMQPASSAIVIDIYPAKQRGRAMATYAGISLLFMAGGPLIGGALVQFASWHWCFWLNVPIALISISLTLTLRMQSIRATARKTDWLSILILLAGTPLLVSGLQELGLHGLMTKPAWVSIVIGGVLLFIFAHRQLQSTQPTIDLRLFRDRGLFGNAFLLLCVSFINVGQGIYGSFYMQTFLGFTPMQAGLGTLPLLVPVLGIIHFAGRMYDNHGPRRPIMLGLCFVLIGTVIETIGVFALSYPILAIGMAVLGLGCGFAMSPANADSLSRAPIAQRGEASGLVQMMRQFGSTIGIALMVLVMHGLTSPIAQENAASTLTARDIGFGFGLHVIVGLTAFVVAYFCIQRMEDPLVANSG
;
A
#
# COMPACT_ATOMS: atom_id res chain seq x y z
N MET A 1 20.87 1.70 -34.34
CA MET A 1 19.90 2.64 -34.92
C MET A 1 18.54 2.28 -34.41
N THR A 2 18.07 2.98 -33.35
CA THR A 2 16.72 2.82 -32.80
C THR A 2 15.83 3.79 -33.59
N GLU A 3 14.92 3.25 -34.41
CA GLU A 3 13.84 4.05 -34.96
C GLU A 3 13.17 4.84 -33.88
N PRO A 4 12.88 6.14 -34.07
CA PRO A 4 12.15 6.93 -33.10
C PRO A 4 10.79 6.25 -32.91
N ASN A 5 10.57 5.69 -31.72
CA ASN A 5 9.28 5.11 -31.34
C ASN A 5 8.18 6.12 -31.63
N ALA A 6 7.32 5.80 -32.58
CA ALA A 6 6.16 6.62 -32.88
C ALA A 6 5.37 6.90 -31.60
N PRO A 7 4.76 8.08 -31.43
CA PRO A 7 3.98 8.45 -30.24
C PRO A 7 3.00 7.37 -29.78
N ASP A 8 2.40 6.66 -30.74
CA ASP A 8 1.45 5.57 -30.48
C ASP A 8 2.07 4.38 -29.74
N ARG A 9 3.32 4.01 -30.03
CA ARG A 9 3.98 2.89 -29.33
C ARG A 9 4.30 3.21 -27.87
N ARG A 10 4.68 4.46 -27.55
CA ARG A 10 4.94 4.89 -26.17
C ARG A 10 3.67 4.88 -25.32
N TRP A 11 2.56 5.34 -25.89
CA TRP A 11 1.27 5.33 -25.22
C TRP A 11 0.78 3.90 -24.92
N LEU A 12 0.85 3.01 -25.93
CA LEU A 12 0.48 1.60 -25.74
C LEU A 12 1.35 0.91 -24.69
N THR A 13 2.66 1.25 -24.64
CA THR A 13 3.53 0.73 -23.60
C THR A 13 3.16 1.27 -22.21
N LEU A 14 2.86 2.56 -22.11
CA LEU A 14 2.38 3.14 -20.86
C LEU A 14 1.10 2.43 -20.40
N LEU A 15 0.17 2.18 -21.30
CA LEU A 15 -1.09 1.49 -21.02
C LEU A 15 -0.84 0.05 -20.52
N ALA A 16 0.06 -0.69 -21.19
CA ALA A 16 0.47 -2.03 -20.76
C ALA A 16 1.08 -2.03 -19.36
N MET A 17 1.94 -1.06 -19.04
CA MET A 17 2.56 -0.96 -17.72
C MET A 17 1.56 -0.52 -16.64
N THR A 18 0.62 0.35 -16.99
CA THR A 18 -0.44 0.82 -16.08
C THR A 18 -1.34 -0.33 -15.62
N GLY A 19 -1.55 -1.35 -16.44
CA GLY A 19 -2.32 -2.54 -16.08
C GLY A 19 -1.83 -3.20 -14.78
N SER A 20 -0.52 -3.30 -14.56
CA SER A 20 0.04 -3.89 -13.33
C SER A 20 -0.30 -3.09 -12.07
N LEU A 21 -0.12 -1.78 -12.10
CA LEU A 21 -0.44 -0.94 -10.95
C LEU A 21 -1.95 -0.87 -10.72
N SER A 22 -2.73 -0.85 -11.80
CA SER A 22 -4.20 -0.88 -11.73
C SER A 22 -4.71 -2.16 -11.08
N MET A 23 -4.14 -3.33 -11.41
CA MET A 23 -4.48 -4.60 -10.76
C MET A 23 -4.17 -4.57 -9.27
N ILE A 24 -2.99 -4.08 -8.87
CA ILE A 24 -2.58 -3.94 -7.47
C ILE A 24 -3.55 -3.04 -6.71
N MET A 25 -3.91 -1.88 -7.29
CA MET A 25 -4.80 -0.90 -6.67
C MET A 25 -6.23 -1.42 -6.56
N LEU A 26 -6.72 -2.07 -7.61
CA LEU A 26 -8.04 -2.69 -7.64
C LEU A 26 -8.15 -3.81 -6.59
N ASP A 27 -7.20 -4.75 -6.61
CA ASP A 27 -7.16 -5.91 -5.71
C ASP A 27 -7.16 -5.48 -4.23
N SER A 28 -6.41 -4.42 -3.89
CA SER A 28 -6.33 -3.90 -2.53
C SER A 28 -7.64 -3.32 -2.02
N THR A 29 -8.49 -2.78 -2.89
CA THR A 29 -9.74 -2.11 -2.51
C THR A 29 -10.97 -3.02 -2.65
N VAL A 30 -10.99 -3.88 -3.66
CA VAL A 30 -12.07 -4.87 -3.87
C VAL A 30 -12.12 -5.88 -2.73
N LEU A 31 -10.96 -6.31 -2.22
CA LEU A 31 -10.87 -7.29 -1.14
C LEU A 31 -11.63 -6.84 0.11
N GLY A 32 -11.51 -5.55 0.51
CA GLY A 32 -12.20 -5.03 1.69
C GLY A 32 -13.72 -5.24 1.66
N VAL A 33 -14.33 -5.13 0.47
CA VAL A 33 -15.77 -5.34 0.27
C VAL A 33 -16.12 -6.84 0.18
N ALA A 34 -15.24 -7.66 -0.41
CA ALA A 34 -15.43 -9.09 -0.59
C ALA A 34 -15.20 -9.91 0.71
N LEU A 35 -14.41 -9.36 1.64
CA LEU A 35 -13.90 -10.06 2.81
C LEU A 35 -14.99 -10.71 3.69
N PRO A 36 -16.13 -10.05 3.99
CA PRO A 36 -17.22 -10.70 4.75
C PRO A 36 -17.79 -11.93 4.07
N SER A 37 -17.98 -11.91 2.75
CA SER A 37 -18.48 -13.04 1.97
C SER A 37 -17.48 -14.19 1.91
N ILE A 38 -16.19 -13.88 1.73
CA ILE A 38 -15.09 -14.85 1.76
C ILE A 38 -15.03 -15.53 3.15
N ARG A 39 -15.13 -14.72 4.22
CA ARG A 39 -15.15 -15.22 5.60
C ARG A 39 -16.24 -16.24 5.83
N GLN A 40 -17.44 -15.96 5.36
CA GLN A 40 -18.59 -16.86 5.53
C GLN A 40 -18.42 -18.15 4.75
N GLU A 41 -18.01 -18.08 3.49
CA GLU A 41 -17.90 -19.25 2.61
C GLU A 41 -16.73 -20.17 2.97
N LEU A 42 -15.58 -19.60 3.27
CA LEU A 42 -14.37 -20.37 3.62
C LEU A 42 -14.19 -20.58 5.13
N ASN A 43 -15.18 -20.18 5.96
CA ASN A 43 -15.18 -20.32 7.42
C ASN A 43 -13.92 -19.74 8.08
N PHE A 44 -13.56 -18.50 7.74
CA PHE A 44 -12.41 -17.82 8.33
C PHE A 44 -12.68 -17.44 9.79
N ASP A 45 -11.75 -17.80 10.67
CA ASP A 45 -11.62 -17.17 11.97
C ASP A 45 -10.91 -15.80 11.84
N ASP A 46 -10.80 -15.06 12.94
CA ASP A 46 -10.21 -13.71 12.91
C ASP A 46 -8.72 -13.74 12.55
N SER A 47 -7.99 -14.79 12.92
CA SER A 47 -6.60 -14.99 12.55
C SER A 47 -6.45 -15.20 11.04
N THR A 48 -7.23 -16.11 10.49
CA THR A 48 -7.26 -16.43 9.06
C THR A 48 -7.65 -15.21 8.22
N LEU A 49 -8.64 -14.43 8.71
CA LEU A 49 -9.08 -13.19 8.07
C LEU A 49 -7.91 -12.18 7.97
N ALA A 50 -7.19 -11.98 9.07
CA ALA A 50 -6.03 -11.09 9.10
C ALA A 50 -4.92 -11.58 8.16
N TRP A 51 -4.66 -12.89 8.09
CA TRP A 51 -3.68 -13.48 7.18
C TRP A 51 -4.10 -13.41 5.71
N ALA A 52 -5.38 -13.50 5.39
CA ALA A 52 -5.90 -13.34 4.03
C ALA A 52 -5.53 -11.96 3.43
N VAL A 53 -5.46 -10.94 4.27
CA VAL A 53 -5.04 -9.59 3.88
C VAL A 53 -3.54 -9.41 4.00
N ASN A 54 -2.98 -9.69 5.20
CA ASN A 54 -1.58 -9.43 5.49
C ASN A 54 -0.63 -10.32 4.70
N GLY A 55 -1.02 -11.55 4.36
CA GLY A 55 -0.19 -12.44 3.54
C GLY A 55 0.24 -11.80 2.22
N TYR A 56 -0.69 -11.13 1.54
CA TYR A 56 -0.41 -10.38 0.31
C TYR A 56 0.50 -9.16 0.56
N LEU A 57 0.11 -8.29 1.51
CA LEU A 57 0.82 -7.04 1.78
C LEU A 57 2.24 -7.30 2.27
N LEU A 58 2.41 -8.28 3.14
CA LEU A 58 3.68 -8.69 3.70
C LEU A 58 4.61 -9.27 2.64
N ALA A 59 4.10 -10.19 1.83
CA ALA A 59 4.85 -10.76 0.72
C ALA A 59 5.28 -9.66 -0.26
N MET A 60 4.39 -8.74 -0.61
CA MET A 60 4.70 -7.61 -1.49
C MET A 60 5.75 -6.69 -0.87
N ALA A 61 5.59 -6.27 0.40
CA ALA A 61 6.51 -5.38 1.09
C ALA A 61 7.93 -5.94 1.16
N SER A 62 8.04 -7.22 1.51
CA SER A 62 9.33 -7.92 1.65
C SER A 62 9.98 -8.21 0.29
N TRP A 63 9.17 -8.43 -0.76
CA TRP A 63 9.67 -8.86 -2.07
C TRP A 63 9.95 -7.72 -3.05
N VAL A 64 9.42 -6.51 -2.86
CA VAL A 64 9.55 -5.40 -3.82
C VAL A 64 11.02 -5.05 -4.15
N ALA A 65 11.91 -5.11 -3.15
CA ALA A 65 13.34 -4.88 -3.36
C ALA A 65 14.01 -5.99 -4.19
N ILE A 66 13.60 -7.23 -3.96
CA ILE A 66 14.05 -8.40 -4.73
C ILE A 66 13.53 -8.32 -6.17
N GLY A 67 12.26 -7.96 -6.33
CA GLY A 67 11.63 -7.78 -7.64
C GLY A 67 12.34 -6.73 -8.50
N GLY A 68 12.78 -5.62 -7.90
CA GLY A 68 13.63 -4.64 -8.57
C GLY A 68 14.95 -5.25 -9.07
N ARG A 69 15.65 -6.01 -8.21
CA ARG A 69 16.90 -6.72 -8.58
C ARG A 69 16.69 -7.80 -9.62
N LEU A 70 15.57 -8.52 -9.53
CA LEU A 70 15.19 -9.53 -10.54
C LEU A 70 15.01 -8.87 -11.92
N GLY A 71 14.42 -7.66 -11.95
CA GLY A 71 14.31 -6.85 -13.15
C GLY A 71 15.67 -6.46 -13.75
N ASP A 72 16.64 -6.12 -12.91
CA ASP A 72 18.00 -5.79 -13.37
C ASP A 72 18.72 -7.04 -13.94
N TRP A 73 18.54 -8.21 -13.31
CA TRP A 73 19.20 -9.46 -13.70
C TRP A 73 18.61 -10.09 -14.97
N MET A 74 17.30 -10.34 -15.00
CA MET A 74 16.65 -11.01 -16.13
C MET A 74 16.13 -10.03 -17.20
N GLY A 75 16.19 -8.73 -16.87
CA GLY A 75 15.67 -7.63 -17.68
C GLY A 75 14.24 -7.25 -17.31
N ARG A 76 13.96 -5.95 -17.31
CA ARG A 76 12.72 -5.37 -16.77
C ARG A 76 11.45 -5.92 -17.42
N ILE A 77 11.45 -6.11 -18.74
CA ILE A 77 10.28 -6.66 -19.46
C ILE A 77 9.99 -8.11 -19.06
N ASN A 78 11.04 -8.93 -18.90
CA ASN A 78 10.86 -10.32 -18.51
C ASN A 78 10.37 -10.42 -17.06
N ALA A 79 10.92 -9.61 -16.15
CA ALA A 79 10.45 -9.52 -14.76
C ALA A 79 8.99 -9.05 -14.69
N PHE A 80 8.62 -8.04 -15.49
CA PHE A 80 7.24 -7.58 -15.62
C PHE A 80 6.31 -8.72 -16.07
N ARG A 81 6.64 -9.41 -17.18
CA ARG A 81 5.83 -10.53 -17.69
C ARG A 81 5.71 -11.67 -16.69
N LEU A 82 6.82 -12.05 -16.05
CA LEU A 82 6.83 -13.08 -15.01
C LEU A 82 5.89 -12.71 -13.85
N GLY A 83 6.01 -11.47 -13.36
CA GLY A 83 5.14 -10.95 -12.30
C GLY A 83 3.67 -10.93 -12.70
N MET A 84 3.35 -10.47 -13.93
CA MET A 84 1.97 -10.44 -14.45
C MET A 84 1.36 -11.84 -14.61
N ILE A 85 2.10 -12.77 -15.19
CA ILE A 85 1.65 -14.17 -15.37
C ILE A 85 1.44 -14.83 -14.01
N GLY A 86 2.42 -14.68 -13.10
CA GLY A 86 2.31 -15.24 -11.76
C GLY A 86 1.17 -14.64 -10.96
N PHE A 87 0.95 -13.32 -11.04
CA PHE A 87 -0.18 -12.65 -10.40
C PHE A 87 -1.52 -13.15 -10.95
N MET A 88 -1.63 -13.31 -12.27
CA MET A 88 -2.83 -13.85 -12.92
C MET A 88 -3.13 -15.28 -12.44
N ILE A 89 -2.13 -16.17 -12.42
CA ILE A 89 -2.28 -17.56 -11.95
C ILE A 89 -2.67 -17.58 -10.47
N ALA A 90 -2.03 -16.76 -9.64
CA ALA A 90 -2.37 -16.67 -8.23
C ALA A 90 -3.78 -16.08 -8.00
N SER A 91 -4.22 -15.13 -8.84
CA SER A 91 -5.61 -14.63 -8.82
C SER A 91 -6.62 -15.73 -9.14
N ILE A 92 -6.34 -16.57 -10.14
CA ILE A 92 -7.15 -17.75 -10.44
C ILE A 92 -7.14 -18.70 -9.23
N GLY A 93 -5.97 -18.89 -8.59
CA GLY A 93 -5.85 -19.68 -7.37
C GLY A 93 -6.69 -19.15 -6.22
N CYS A 94 -6.77 -17.82 -6.03
CA CYS A 94 -7.68 -17.21 -5.04
C CYS A 94 -9.15 -17.44 -5.41
N ALA A 95 -9.51 -17.25 -6.69
CA ALA A 95 -10.87 -17.43 -7.18
C ALA A 95 -11.38 -18.88 -7.07
N LEU A 96 -10.50 -19.86 -7.13
CA LEU A 96 -10.83 -21.28 -7.07
C LEU A 96 -10.46 -21.93 -5.73
N ALA A 97 -10.09 -21.15 -4.72
CA ALA A 97 -9.61 -21.67 -3.45
C ALA A 97 -10.71 -22.44 -2.70
N PRO A 98 -10.53 -23.76 -2.43
CA PRO A 98 -11.51 -24.56 -1.70
C PRO A 98 -11.35 -24.43 -0.18
N THR A 99 -10.25 -23.88 0.30
CA THR A 99 -9.92 -23.75 1.72
C THR A 99 -9.20 -22.45 2.01
N ALA A 100 -9.24 -22.01 3.27
CA ALA A 100 -8.51 -20.85 3.77
C ALA A 100 -7.00 -20.92 3.48
N LEU A 101 -6.38 -22.08 3.69
CA LEU A 101 -4.95 -22.27 3.45
C LEU A 101 -4.56 -22.03 1.99
N VAL A 102 -5.32 -22.57 1.04
CA VAL A 102 -5.09 -22.38 -0.40
C VAL A 102 -5.27 -20.91 -0.78
N PHE A 103 -6.30 -20.25 -0.23
CA PHE A 103 -6.54 -18.84 -0.44
C PHE A 103 -5.36 -17.99 0.05
N ILE A 104 -4.90 -18.18 1.29
CA ILE A 104 -3.76 -17.44 1.86
C ILE A 104 -2.47 -17.71 1.07
N ALA A 105 -2.21 -18.96 0.70
CA ALA A 105 -1.03 -19.30 -0.11
C ALA A 105 -1.07 -18.58 -1.47
N ALA A 106 -2.21 -18.55 -2.14
CA ALA A 106 -2.41 -17.82 -3.38
C ALA A 106 -2.22 -16.30 -3.18
N ARG A 107 -2.71 -15.72 -2.07
CA ARG A 107 -2.48 -14.31 -1.70
C ARG A 107 -1.01 -13.99 -1.51
N ILE A 108 -0.23 -14.85 -0.85
CA ILE A 108 1.21 -14.68 -0.68
C ILE A 108 1.91 -14.67 -2.05
N ILE A 109 1.56 -15.61 -2.94
CA ILE A 109 2.11 -15.66 -4.30
C ILE A 109 1.74 -14.40 -5.10
N GLN A 110 0.49 -13.92 -4.99
CA GLN A 110 0.08 -12.64 -5.58
C GLN A 110 0.95 -11.48 -5.08
N GLY A 111 1.24 -11.41 -3.78
CA GLY A 111 2.10 -10.38 -3.19
C GLY A 111 3.53 -10.41 -3.75
N ILE A 112 4.14 -11.59 -3.87
CA ILE A 112 5.46 -11.81 -4.51
C ILE A 112 5.44 -11.31 -5.95
N CYS A 113 4.42 -11.66 -6.71
CA CYS A 113 4.28 -11.28 -8.11
C CYS A 113 4.05 -9.77 -8.27
N ALA A 114 3.24 -9.15 -7.40
CA ALA A 114 3.04 -7.70 -7.33
C ALA A 114 4.36 -6.97 -7.04
N GLY A 115 5.12 -7.45 -6.04
CA GLY A 115 6.45 -6.92 -5.70
C GLY A 115 7.48 -7.08 -6.83
N THR A 116 7.28 -8.00 -7.76
CA THR A 116 8.13 -8.18 -8.95
C THR A 116 7.71 -7.24 -10.09
N MET A 117 6.41 -7.18 -10.42
CA MET A 117 5.95 -6.42 -11.59
C MET A 117 5.91 -4.91 -11.35
N GLN A 118 5.66 -4.43 -10.14
CA GLN A 118 5.51 -3.01 -9.84
C GLN A 118 6.79 -2.20 -10.08
N PRO A 119 7.98 -2.55 -9.53
CA PRO A 119 9.20 -1.82 -9.81
C PRO A 119 9.63 -1.95 -11.27
N ALA A 120 9.39 -3.10 -11.91
CA ALA A 120 9.69 -3.30 -13.32
C ALA A 120 8.84 -2.38 -14.21
N SER A 121 7.52 -2.28 -13.98
CA SER A 121 6.62 -1.44 -14.77
C SER A 121 6.96 0.04 -14.66
N SER A 122 7.19 0.55 -13.46
CA SER A 122 7.59 1.95 -13.25
C SER A 122 8.92 2.30 -13.92
N ALA A 123 9.90 1.40 -13.84
CA ALA A 123 11.20 1.58 -14.50
C ALA A 123 11.07 1.58 -16.03
N ILE A 124 10.25 0.70 -16.62
CA ILE A 124 9.97 0.66 -18.06
C ILE A 124 9.36 1.98 -18.52
N VAL A 125 8.39 2.54 -17.77
CA VAL A 125 7.78 3.84 -18.11
C VAL A 125 8.85 4.95 -18.12
N ILE A 126 9.75 4.98 -17.14
CA ILE A 126 10.84 5.97 -17.09
C ILE A 126 11.80 5.82 -18.27
N ASP A 127 12.10 4.58 -18.70
CA ASP A 127 13.05 4.32 -19.78
C ASP A 127 12.53 4.75 -21.17
N ILE A 128 11.22 4.59 -21.41
CA ILE A 128 10.62 4.84 -22.74
C ILE A 128 10.44 6.34 -22.99
N TYR A 129 10.19 7.13 -21.95
CA TYR A 129 9.90 8.54 -22.09
C TYR A 129 11.16 9.41 -21.96
N PRO A 130 11.33 10.43 -22.85
CA PRO A 130 12.40 11.42 -22.72
C PRO A 130 12.34 12.10 -21.35
N ALA A 131 13.49 12.57 -20.85
CA ALA A 131 13.61 13.15 -19.51
C ALA A 131 12.57 14.26 -19.22
N LYS A 132 12.27 15.11 -20.22
CA LYS A 132 11.28 16.21 -20.12
C LYS A 132 9.82 15.71 -19.99
N GLN A 133 9.51 14.47 -20.38
CA GLN A 133 8.16 13.90 -20.39
C GLN A 133 7.95 12.82 -19.31
N ARG A 134 8.99 12.40 -18.61
CA ARG A 134 8.93 11.33 -17.58
C ARG A 134 7.94 11.65 -16.45
N GLY A 135 7.94 12.90 -15.98
CA GLY A 135 7.01 13.34 -14.93
C GLY A 135 5.55 13.20 -15.37
N ARG A 136 5.22 13.64 -16.61
CA ARG A 136 3.87 13.51 -17.16
C ARG A 136 3.47 12.04 -17.38
N ALA A 137 4.39 11.21 -17.87
CA ALA A 137 4.15 9.78 -18.07
C ALA A 137 3.87 9.06 -16.73
N MET A 138 4.68 9.34 -15.69
CA MET A 138 4.48 8.79 -14.36
C MET A 138 3.19 9.30 -13.68
N ALA A 139 2.82 10.55 -13.91
CA ALA A 139 1.56 11.09 -13.43
C ALA A 139 0.36 10.41 -14.10
N THR A 140 0.43 10.13 -15.41
CA THR A 140 -0.60 9.38 -16.13
C THR A 140 -0.67 7.92 -15.66
N TYR A 141 0.48 7.26 -15.49
CA TYR A 141 0.60 5.91 -14.94
C TYR A 141 -0.07 5.79 -13.56
N ALA A 142 0.24 6.70 -12.65
CA ALA A 142 -0.36 6.73 -11.32
C ALA A 142 -1.84 7.15 -11.36
N GLY A 143 -2.20 8.14 -12.19
CA GLY A 143 -3.57 8.67 -12.29
C GLY A 143 -4.57 7.63 -12.79
N ILE A 144 -4.24 6.87 -13.82
CA ILE A 144 -5.11 5.78 -14.31
C ILE A 144 -5.28 4.72 -13.20
N SER A 145 -4.20 4.36 -12.51
CA SER A 145 -4.26 3.35 -11.45
C SER A 145 -5.10 3.81 -10.25
N LEU A 146 -5.12 5.11 -9.95
CA LEU A 146 -6.01 5.69 -8.94
C LEU A 146 -7.48 5.58 -9.31
N LEU A 147 -7.84 5.64 -10.61
CA LEU A 147 -9.22 5.39 -11.05
C LEU A 147 -9.66 3.95 -10.76
N PHE A 148 -8.75 2.98 -10.94
CA PHE A 148 -9.02 1.59 -10.57
C PHE A 148 -9.14 1.41 -9.05
N MET A 149 -8.32 2.11 -8.28
CA MET A 149 -8.45 2.13 -6.81
C MET A 149 -9.80 2.70 -6.37
N ALA A 150 -10.22 3.81 -6.95
CA ALA A 150 -11.49 4.45 -6.63
C ALA A 150 -12.71 3.63 -7.12
N GLY A 151 -12.59 2.97 -8.28
CA GLY A 151 -13.62 2.10 -8.82
C GLY A 151 -13.73 0.74 -8.09
N GLY A 152 -12.65 0.32 -7.40
CA GLY A 152 -12.57 -1.00 -6.79
C GLY A 152 -13.72 -1.35 -5.84
N PRO A 153 -14.05 -0.52 -4.84
CA PRO A 153 -15.14 -0.82 -3.92
C PRO A 153 -16.51 -0.90 -4.62
N LEU A 154 -16.74 -0.07 -5.63
CA LEU A 154 -17.98 -0.09 -6.41
C LEU A 154 -18.06 -1.36 -7.27
N ILE A 155 -17.00 -1.65 -8.03
CA ILE A 155 -16.92 -2.85 -8.87
C ILE A 155 -16.97 -4.11 -7.98
N GLY A 156 -16.21 -4.15 -6.90
CA GLY A 156 -16.20 -5.25 -5.94
C GLY A 156 -17.55 -5.46 -5.29
N GLY A 157 -18.20 -4.40 -4.84
CA GLY A 157 -19.54 -4.44 -4.26
C GLY A 157 -20.59 -4.98 -5.24
N ALA A 158 -20.55 -4.53 -6.49
CA ALA A 158 -21.45 -5.06 -7.53
C ALA A 158 -21.18 -6.54 -7.83
N LEU A 159 -19.91 -6.93 -7.98
CA LEU A 159 -19.54 -8.32 -8.25
C LEU A 159 -19.96 -9.26 -7.10
N VAL A 160 -19.70 -8.86 -5.85
CA VAL A 160 -20.05 -9.64 -4.67
C VAL A 160 -21.57 -9.78 -4.54
N GLN A 161 -22.33 -8.72 -4.82
CA GLN A 161 -23.78 -8.71 -4.65
C GLN A 161 -24.52 -9.42 -5.78
N PHE A 162 -24.12 -9.25 -7.05
CA PHE A 162 -24.87 -9.73 -8.21
C PHE A 162 -24.30 -11.00 -8.85
N ALA A 163 -23.05 -11.35 -8.49
CA ALA A 163 -22.39 -12.55 -8.99
C ALA A 163 -21.80 -13.37 -7.84
N SER A 164 -20.55 -13.16 -7.50
CA SER A 164 -19.86 -13.82 -6.39
C SER A 164 -18.53 -13.10 -6.12
N TRP A 165 -17.98 -13.21 -4.88
CA TRP A 165 -16.67 -12.70 -4.54
C TRP A 165 -15.53 -13.29 -5.40
N HIS A 166 -15.68 -14.47 -5.96
CA HIS A 166 -14.71 -15.11 -6.88
C HIS A 166 -14.42 -14.22 -8.09
N TRP A 167 -15.41 -13.49 -8.59
CA TRP A 167 -15.25 -12.59 -9.74
C TRP A 167 -14.34 -11.39 -9.44
N CYS A 168 -14.15 -11.02 -8.19
CA CYS A 168 -13.20 -10.00 -7.79
C CYS A 168 -11.77 -10.38 -8.17
N PHE A 169 -11.45 -11.67 -8.14
CA PHE A 169 -10.14 -12.19 -8.55
C PHE A 169 -10.09 -12.50 -10.05
N TRP A 170 -11.18 -13.00 -10.64
CA TRP A 170 -11.27 -13.21 -12.09
C TRP A 170 -11.09 -11.91 -12.88
N LEU A 171 -11.44 -10.76 -12.35
CA LEU A 171 -11.27 -9.45 -12.97
C LEU A 171 -9.80 -9.13 -13.30
N ASN A 172 -8.85 -9.68 -12.55
CA ASN A 172 -7.43 -9.52 -12.82
C ASN A 172 -6.97 -10.24 -14.11
N VAL A 173 -7.66 -11.30 -14.50
CA VAL A 173 -7.26 -12.13 -15.67
C VAL A 173 -7.31 -11.34 -16.98
N PRO A 174 -8.42 -10.67 -17.37
CA PRO A 174 -8.44 -9.90 -18.60
C PRO A 174 -7.44 -8.74 -18.61
N ILE A 175 -7.23 -8.06 -17.46
CA ILE A 175 -6.26 -6.96 -17.36
C ILE A 175 -4.84 -7.51 -17.61
N ALA A 176 -4.49 -8.65 -16.99
CA ALA A 176 -3.19 -9.30 -17.19
C ALA A 176 -2.99 -9.72 -18.64
N LEU A 177 -3.99 -10.37 -19.25
CA LEU A 177 -3.92 -10.82 -20.64
C LEU A 177 -3.73 -9.64 -21.61
N ILE A 178 -4.45 -8.55 -21.43
CA ILE A 178 -4.30 -7.33 -22.25
C ILE A 178 -2.88 -6.77 -22.09
N SER A 179 -2.40 -6.60 -20.85
CA SER A 179 -1.07 -6.06 -20.58
C SER A 179 0.04 -6.93 -21.16
N ILE A 180 -0.05 -8.25 -20.99
CA ILE A 180 0.93 -9.20 -21.54
C ILE A 180 0.89 -9.16 -23.08
N SER A 181 -0.29 -9.22 -23.68
CA SER A 181 -0.48 -9.18 -25.15
C SER A 181 0.10 -7.91 -25.75
N LEU A 182 -0.11 -6.75 -25.12
CA LEU A 182 0.51 -5.50 -25.57
C LEU A 182 2.03 -5.55 -25.52
N THR A 183 2.64 -6.13 -24.47
CA THR A 183 4.11 -6.26 -24.41
C THR A 183 4.67 -7.20 -25.48
N LEU A 184 3.93 -8.24 -25.86
CA LEU A 184 4.31 -9.19 -26.90
C LEU A 184 4.16 -8.55 -28.31
N THR A 185 3.01 -7.92 -28.58
CA THR A 185 2.71 -7.24 -29.84
C THR A 185 3.70 -6.12 -30.15
N LEU A 186 4.07 -5.34 -29.12
CA LEU A 186 5.05 -4.25 -29.24
C LEU A 186 6.49 -4.77 -29.36
N ARG A 187 6.72 -6.08 -29.28
CA ARG A 187 8.04 -6.73 -29.33
C ARG A 187 9.06 -6.06 -28.43
N MET A 188 8.63 -5.70 -27.21
CA MET A 188 9.48 -5.01 -26.25
C MET A 188 10.68 -5.88 -25.88
N GLN A 189 11.88 -5.33 -26.09
CA GLN A 189 13.12 -6.02 -25.76
C GLN A 189 13.48 -5.76 -24.29
N SER A 190 14.02 -6.79 -23.65
CA SER A 190 14.44 -6.70 -22.25
C SER A 190 15.87 -6.15 -22.19
N ILE A 191 16.01 -4.94 -21.66
CA ILE A 191 17.31 -4.34 -21.39
C ILE A 191 17.76 -4.81 -19.99
N ARG A 192 18.90 -5.48 -19.94
CA ARG A 192 19.54 -5.86 -18.67
C ARG A 192 20.37 -4.68 -18.17
N ALA A 193 20.19 -4.30 -16.93
CA ALA A 193 21.10 -3.35 -16.30
C ALA A 193 22.42 -4.05 -15.91
N THR A 194 23.47 -3.25 -15.72
CA THR A 194 24.75 -3.80 -15.22
C THR A 194 24.54 -4.38 -13.84
N ALA A 195 24.75 -5.68 -13.68
CA ALA A 195 24.47 -6.42 -12.45
C ALA A 195 25.32 -5.87 -11.30
N ARG A 196 24.70 -5.18 -10.36
CA ARG A 196 25.30 -4.89 -9.05
C ARG A 196 25.30 -6.18 -8.21
N LYS A 197 26.33 -6.41 -7.40
CA LYS A 197 26.36 -7.54 -6.47
C LYS A 197 25.15 -7.44 -5.52
N THR A 198 24.37 -8.51 -5.45
CA THR A 198 23.18 -8.58 -4.60
C THR A 198 23.56 -9.21 -3.27
N ASP A 199 23.25 -8.55 -2.15
CA ASP A 199 23.43 -9.10 -0.81
C ASP A 199 22.23 -10.01 -0.46
N TRP A 200 22.31 -11.28 -0.91
CA TRP A 200 21.27 -12.28 -0.68
C TRP A 200 20.98 -12.52 0.81
N LEU A 201 22.01 -12.42 1.67
CA LEU A 201 21.83 -12.59 3.09
C LEU A 201 20.94 -11.49 3.69
N SER A 202 21.17 -10.25 3.32
CA SER A 202 20.30 -9.15 3.76
C SER A 202 18.85 -9.31 3.25
N ILE A 203 18.67 -9.81 2.04
CA ILE A 203 17.35 -10.12 1.50
C ILE A 203 16.66 -11.22 2.33
N LEU A 204 17.36 -12.30 2.64
CA LEU A 204 16.82 -13.40 3.47
C LEU A 204 16.46 -12.92 4.88
N ILE A 205 17.29 -12.06 5.48
CA ILE A 205 17.02 -11.46 6.79
C ILE A 205 15.74 -10.61 6.73
N LEU A 206 15.55 -9.81 5.69
CA LEU A 206 14.33 -9.02 5.49
C LEU A 206 13.09 -9.90 5.32
N LEU A 207 13.21 -10.95 4.47
CA LEU A 207 12.14 -11.92 4.21
C LEU A 207 11.75 -12.74 5.43
N ALA A 208 12.65 -12.97 6.36
CA ALA A 208 12.36 -13.67 7.62
C ALA A 208 11.88 -12.70 8.71
N GLY A 209 12.55 -11.56 8.85
CA GLY A 209 12.32 -10.63 9.95
C GLY A 209 10.95 -9.94 9.88
N THR A 210 10.52 -9.53 8.67
CA THR A 210 9.23 -8.85 8.51
C THR A 210 8.02 -9.76 8.84
N PRO A 211 7.92 -11.01 8.31
CA PRO A 211 6.84 -11.92 8.69
C PRO A 211 6.83 -12.26 10.16
N LEU A 212 7.99 -12.50 10.77
CA LEU A 212 8.07 -12.80 12.20
C LEU A 212 7.58 -11.65 13.08
N LEU A 213 7.96 -10.41 12.75
CA LEU A 213 7.50 -9.25 13.49
C LEU A 213 5.97 -9.09 13.38
N VAL A 214 5.44 -9.20 12.16
CA VAL A 214 4.01 -8.99 11.90
C VAL A 214 3.16 -10.12 12.47
N SER A 215 3.59 -11.39 12.30
CA SER A 215 2.87 -12.53 12.89
C SER A 215 2.85 -12.46 14.41
N GLY A 216 3.96 -12.07 15.04
CA GLY A 216 4.01 -11.88 16.49
C GLY A 216 3.04 -10.78 16.98
N LEU A 217 2.94 -9.65 16.27
CA LEU A 217 1.97 -8.60 16.59
C LEU A 217 0.51 -9.06 16.44
N GLN A 218 0.21 -9.83 15.39
CA GLN A 218 -1.12 -10.42 15.20
C GLN A 218 -1.47 -11.43 16.28
N GLU A 219 -0.52 -12.30 16.62
CA GLU A 219 -0.67 -13.31 17.66
C GLU A 219 -0.95 -12.69 19.05
N LEU A 220 -0.27 -11.58 19.37
CA LEU A 220 -0.59 -10.80 20.59
C LEU A 220 -2.00 -10.25 20.57
N GLY A 221 -2.48 -9.79 19.39
CA GLY A 221 -3.84 -9.30 19.26
C GLY A 221 -4.88 -10.39 19.50
N LEU A 222 -4.68 -11.57 18.94
CA LEU A 222 -5.65 -12.67 18.97
C LEU A 222 -5.65 -13.44 20.29
N HIS A 223 -4.48 -13.67 20.88
CA HIS A 223 -4.30 -14.53 22.06
C HIS A 223 -3.91 -13.76 23.34
N GLY A 224 -3.83 -12.43 23.26
CA GLY A 224 -3.54 -11.55 24.38
C GLY A 224 -2.05 -11.34 24.64
N LEU A 225 -1.75 -10.32 25.44
CA LEU A 225 -0.38 -9.84 25.72
C LEU A 225 0.50 -10.86 26.48
N MET A 226 -0.07 -11.88 27.10
CA MET A 226 0.65 -12.90 27.84
C MET A 226 1.19 -14.05 26.98
N THR A 227 0.94 -14.02 25.67
CA THR A 227 1.35 -15.07 24.73
C THR A 227 2.87 -15.06 24.50
N LYS A 228 3.60 -15.93 25.18
CA LYS A 228 5.07 -16.01 25.10
C LYS A 228 5.61 -16.24 23.67
N PRO A 229 5.06 -17.16 22.84
CA PRO A 229 5.53 -17.35 21.47
C PRO A 229 5.46 -16.08 20.61
N ALA A 230 4.45 -15.26 20.81
CA ALA A 230 4.28 -13.99 20.09
C ALA A 230 5.43 -13.01 20.37
N TRP A 231 5.80 -12.86 21.64
CA TRP A 231 6.94 -12.02 22.02
C TRP A 231 8.26 -12.54 21.45
N VAL A 232 8.46 -13.86 21.42
CA VAL A 232 9.65 -14.47 20.78
C VAL A 232 9.70 -14.10 19.30
N SER A 233 8.59 -14.20 18.58
CA SER A 233 8.50 -13.82 17.17
C SER A 233 8.79 -12.35 16.94
N ILE A 234 8.26 -11.45 17.79
CA ILE A 234 8.50 -10.00 17.73
C ILE A 234 9.97 -9.69 17.98
N VAL A 235 10.58 -10.28 19.00
CA VAL A 235 11.98 -10.03 19.35
C VAL A 235 12.90 -10.55 18.23
N ILE A 236 12.70 -11.78 17.75
CA ILE A 236 13.50 -12.33 16.66
C ILE A 236 13.31 -11.49 15.40
N GLY A 237 12.07 -11.16 15.02
CA GLY A 237 11.78 -10.32 13.88
C GLY A 237 12.43 -8.94 13.98
N GLY A 238 12.32 -8.28 15.15
CA GLY A 238 12.95 -6.99 15.42
C GLY A 238 14.48 -7.05 15.35
N VAL A 239 15.10 -8.07 15.92
CA VAL A 239 16.55 -8.30 15.83
C VAL A 239 17.01 -8.51 14.40
N LEU A 240 16.29 -9.32 13.61
CA LEU A 240 16.60 -9.53 12.21
C LEU A 240 16.50 -8.24 11.40
N LEU A 241 15.46 -7.44 11.60
CA LEU A 241 15.31 -6.15 10.94
C LEU A 241 16.38 -5.14 11.37
N PHE A 242 16.80 -5.16 12.63
CA PHE A 242 17.92 -4.35 13.10
C PHE A 242 19.23 -4.79 12.44
N ILE A 243 19.52 -6.11 12.38
CA ILE A 243 20.69 -6.65 11.66
C ILE A 243 20.65 -6.26 10.18
N PHE A 244 19.48 -6.36 9.54
CA PHE A 244 19.27 -5.91 8.16
C PHE A 244 19.64 -4.42 8.00
N ALA A 245 19.09 -3.54 8.82
CA ALA A 245 19.37 -2.11 8.77
C ALA A 245 20.85 -1.80 8.99
N HIS A 246 21.47 -2.45 9.99
CA HIS A 246 22.89 -2.29 10.27
C HIS A 246 23.77 -2.69 9.09
N ARG A 247 23.50 -3.86 8.48
CA ARG A 247 24.23 -4.35 7.29
C ARG A 247 24.08 -3.39 6.10
N GLN A 248 22.86 -2.89 5.85
CA GLN A 248 22.61 -1.94 4.74
C GLN A 248 23.36 -0.63 4.95
N LEU A 249 23.44 -0.14 6.19
CA LEU A 249 24.17 1.09 6.51
C LEU A 249 25.70 0.94 6.37
N GLN A 250 26.24 -0.26 6.59
CA GLN A 250 27.68 -0.53 6.45
C GLN A 250 28.10 -0.97 5.05
N SER A 251 27.18 -1.47 4.23
CA SER A 251 27.48 -1.99 2.90
C SER A 251 27.97 -0.87 1.96
N THR A 252 28.99 -1.14 1.16
CA THR A 252 29.43 -0.26 0.07
C THR A 252 28.48 -0.27 -1.12
N GLN A 253 27.72 -1.37 -1.31
CA GLN A 253 26.73 -1.55 -2.35
C GLN A 253 25.43 -2.09 -1.72
N PRO A 254 24.68 -1.25 -0.99
CA PRO A 254 23.48 -1.70 -0.31
C PRO A 254 22.40 -2.14 -1.32
N THR A 255 21.59 -3.10 -0.91
CA THR A 255 20.39 -3.50 -1.68
C THR A 255 19.33 -2.42 -1.60
N ILE A 256 19.22 -1.78 -0.42
CA ILE A 256 18.36 -0.64 -0.12
C ILE A 256 19.22 0.39 0.57
N ASP A 257 19.42 1.57 -0.03
CA ASP A 257 20.28 2.59 0.57
C ASP A 257 19.55 3.35 1.69
N LEU A 258 19.60 2.81 2.90
CA LEU A 258 19.03 3.45 4.09
C LEU A 258 19.72 4.77 4.48
N ARG A 259 20.90 5.09 3.90
CA ARG A 259 21.60 6.36 4.14
C ARG A 259 20.80 7.55 3.61
N LEU A 260 19.90 7.32 2.65
CA LEU A 260 18.96 8.34 2.17
C LEU A 260 18.10 8.90 3.30
N PHE A 261 17.82 8.13 4.36
CA PHE A 261 17.11 8.62 5.55
C PHE A 261 17.90 9.60 6.43
N ARG A 262 19.18 9.86 6.13
CA ARG A 262 19.93 10.95 6.76
C ARG A 262 19.37 12.33 6.37
N ASP A 263 18.78 12.45 5.19
CA ASP A 263 17.97 13.62 4.85
C ASP A 263 16.67 13.61 5.67
N ARG A 264 16.53 14.57 6.56
CA ARG A 264 15.37 14.68 7.47
C ARG A 264 14.06 14.82 6.72
N GLY A 265 14.07 15.52 5.58
CA GLY A 265 12.85 15.71 4.78
C GLY A 265 12.42 14.42 4.09
N LEU A 266 13.35 13.64 3.54
CA LEU A 266 13.04 12.34 2.95
C LEU A 266 12.54 11.36 4.01
N PHE A 267 13.18 11.33 5.19
CA PHE A 267 12.70 10.52 6.32
C PHE A 267 11.28 10.92 6.76
N GLY A 268 11.04 12.24 6.95
CA GLY A 268 9.73 12.76 7.36
C GLY A 268 8.63 12.40 6.36
N ASN A 269 8.89 12.54 5.06
CA ASN A 269 7.96 12.17 4.01
C ASN A 269 7.69 10.66 3.95
N ALA A 270 8.73 9.84 4.06
CA ALA A 270 8.60 8.38 4.06
C ALA A 270 7.82 7.88 5.28
N PHE A 271 8.08 8.45 6.46
CA PHE A 271 7.35 8.15 7.69
C PHE A 271 5.88 8.60 7.62
N LEU A 272 5.63 9.79 7.09
CA LEU A 272 4.26 10.27 6.83
C LEU A 272 3.51 9.28 5.92
N LEU A 273 4.14 8.86 4.82
CA LEU A 273 3.53 7.93 3.87
C LEU A 273 3.29 6.55 4.49
N LEU A 274 4.15 6.09 5.41
CA LEU A 274 3.91 4.91 6.25
C LEU A 274 2.63 5.09 7.08
N CYS A 275 2.52 6.19 7.84
CA CYS A 275 1.39 6.46 8.71
C CYS A 275 0.06 6.60 7.94
N VAL A 276 0.07 7.34 6.83
CA VAL A 276 -1.13 7.50 5.99
C VAL A 276 -1.53 6.18 5.34
N SER A 277 -0.58 5.34 4.94
CA SER A 277 -0.89 4.00 4.40
C SER A 277 -1.45 3.06 5.46
N PHE A 278 -0.97 3.15 6.69
CA PHE A 278 -1.54 2.48 7.87
C PHE A 278 -3.04 2.80 8.00
N ILE A 279 -3.37 4.10 8.03
CA ILE A 279 -4.75 4.59 8.18
C ILE A 279 -5.62 4.13 7.00
N ASN A 280 -5.14 4.30 5.76
CA ASN A 280 -5.93 4.01 4.56
C ASN A 280 -6.28 2.52 4.43
N VAL A 281 -5.34 1.61 4.74
CA VAL A 281 -5.60 0.17 4.65
C VAL A 281 -6.52 -0.28 5.78
N GLY A 282 -6.32 0.21 6.99
CA GLY A 282 -7.22 -0.03 8.11
C GLY A 282 -8.66 0.42 7.80
N GLN A 283 -8.81 1.65 7.31
CA GLN A 283 -10.10 2.20 6.89
C GLN A 283 -10.74 1.38 5.76
N GLY A 284 -9.96 1.04 4.72
CA GLY A 284 -10.48 0.31 3.56
C GLY A 284 -11.05 -1.07 3.92
N ILE A 285 -10.39 -1.79 4.82
CA ILE A 285 -10.77 -3.15 5.21
C ILE A 285 -11.82 -3.12 6.31
N TYR A 286 -11.48 -2.54 7.46
CA TYR A 286 -12.36 -2.56 8.63
C TYR A 286 -13.53 -1.58 8.51
N GLY A 287 -13.41 -0.50 7.72
CA GLY A 287 -14.52 0.38 7.39
C GLY A 287 -15.59 -0.33 6.55
N SER A 288 -15.18 -1.08 5.50
CA SER A 288 -16.11 -1.90 4.71
C SER A 288 -16.71 -3.02 5.54
N PHE A 289 -15.92 -3.71 6.36
CA PHE A 289 -16.38 -4.76 7.26
C PHE A 289 -17.42 -4.20 8.26
N TYR A 290 -17.13 -3.05 8.87
CA TYR A 290 -18.02 -2.37 9.81
C TYR A 290 -19.36 -2.01 9.17
N MET A 291 -19.35 -1.41 7.97
CA MET A 291 -20.57 -1.05 7.25
C MET A 291 -21.46 -2.26 6.95
N GLN A 292 -20.87 -3.40 6.57
CA GLN A 292 -21.62 -4.61 6.26
C GLN A 292 -22.12 -5.31 7.52
N THR A 293 -21.26 -5.44 8.54
CA THR A 293 -21.58 -6.27 9.72
C THR A 293 -22.45 -5.53 10.75
N PHE A 294 -22.21 -4.22 10.97
CA PHE A 294 -22.88 -3.46 12.04
C PHE A 294 -23.92 -2.48 11.54
N LEU A 295 -23.73 -1.91 10.34
CA LEU A 295 -24.74 -1.01 9.74
C LEU A 295 -25.71 -1.75 8.80
N GLY A 296 -25.48 -3.04 8.53
CA GLY A 296 -26.35 -3.86 7.70
C GLY A 296 -26.32 -3.50 6.21
N PHE A 297 -25.23 -2.84 5.75
CA PHE A 297 -25.10 -2.47 4.34
C PHE A 297 -24.89 -3.72 3.47
N THR A 298 -25.50 -3.71 2.29
CA THR A 298 -25.15 -4.69 1.26
C THR A 298 -23.71 -4.43 0.78
N PRO A 299 -23.05 -5.42 0.16
CA PRO A 299 -21.70 -5.24 -0.40
C PRO A 299 -21.60 -4.04 -1.34
N MET A 300 -22.60 -3.82 -2.20
CA MET A 300 -22.65 -2.67 -3.09
C MET A 300 -22.82 -1.35 -2.32
N GLN A 301 -23.67 -1.31 -1.31
CA GLN A 301 -23.83 -0.14 -0.45
C GLN A 301 -22.56 0.17 0.32
N ALA A 302 -21.83 -0.83 0.81
CA ALA A 302 -20.54 -0.65 1.47
C ALA A 302 -19.50 -0.11 0.48
N GLY A 303 -19.47 -0.63 -0.76
CA GLY A 303 -18.62 -0.10 -1.82
C GLY A 303 -18.91 1.37 -2.15
N LEU A 304 -20.17 1.73 -2.34
CA LEU A 304 -20.61 3.14 -2.51
C LEU A 304 -20.30 3.97 -1.26
N GLY A 305 -20.41 3.36 -0.08
CA GLY A 305 -20.13 3.97 1.21
C GLY A 305 -18.68 4.38 1.41
N THR A 306 -17.73 3.88 0.61
CA THR A 306 -16.33 4.31 0.64
C THR A 306 -16.02 5.50 -0.29
N LEU A 307 -16.95 5.89 -1.18
CA LEU A 307 -16.75 7.01 -2.11
C LEU A 307 -16.48 8.36 -1.42
N PRO A 308 -17.07 8.67 -0.25
CA PRO A 308 -16.71 9.88 0.49
C PRO A 308 -15.21 10.01 0.78
N LEU A 309 -14.47 8.90 0.96
CA LEU A 309 -13.01 8.91 1.09
C LEU A 309 -12.33 9.18 -0.26
N LEU A 310 -12.74 8.49 -1.31
CA LEU A 310 -12.02 8.41 -2.58
C LEU A 310 -12.23 9.64 -3.47
N VAL A 311 -13.45 10.18 -3.53
CA VAL A 311 -13.79 11.31 -4.39
C VAL A 311 -13.01 12.58 -4.01
N PRO A 312 -12.89 12.97 -2.73
CA PRO A 312 -12.09 14.13 -2.34
C PRO A 312 -10.59 13.96 -2.64
N VAL A 313 -10.03 12.73 -2.49
CA VAL A 313 -8.62 12.46 -2.87
C VAL A 313 -8.39 12.82 -4.33
N LEU A 314 -9.24 12.33 -5.24
CA LEU A 314 -9.11 12.58 -6.68
C LEU A 314 -9.30 14.07 -7.03
N GLY A 315 -10.25 14.74 -6.38
CA GLY A 315 -10.54 16.17 -6.63
C GLY A 315 -9.41 17.10 -6.21
N ILE A 316 -8.76 16.81 -5.07
CA ILE A 316 -7.81 17.74 -4.45
C ILE A 316 -6.37 17.55 -4.93
N ILE A 317 -6.02 16.41 -5.54
CA ILE A 317 -4.63 16.05 -5.87
C ILE A 317 -3.95 17.09 -6.79
N HIS A 318 -4.68 17.65 -7.73
CA HIS A 318 -4.17 18.68 -8.64
C HIS A 318 -3.93 20.01 -7.92
N PHE A 319 -4.81 20.37 -6.99
CA PHE A 319 -4.65 21.57 -6.19
C PHE A 319 -3.47 21.43 -5.21
N ALA A 320 -3.32 20.27 -4.59
CA ALA A 320 -2.18 19.95 -3.72
C ALA A 320 -0.85 20.04 -4.46
N GLY A 321 -0.78 19.54 -5.72
CA GLY A 321 0.39 19.66 -6.58
C GLY A 321 0.74 21.13 -6.89
N ARG A 322 -0.25 21.96 -7.29
CA ARG A 322 -0.03 23.41 -7.52
C ARG A 322 0.42 24.12 -6.25
N MET A 323 -0.13 23.76 -5.10
CA MET A 323 0.28 24.34 -3.82
C MET A 323 1.72 23.96 -3.46
N TYR A 324 2.13 22.73 -3.78
CA TYR A 324 3.51 22.28 -3.64
C TYR A 324 4.46 23.10 -4.53
N ASP A 325 4.11 23.28 -5.81
CA ASP A 325 4.95 24.02 -6.76
C ASP A 325 5.11 25.49 -6.35
N ASN A 326 4.06 26.12 -5.79
CA ASN A 326 4.07 27.54 -5.44
C ASN A 326 4.61 27.84 -4.03
N HIS A 327 4.43 26.92 -3.07
CA HIS A 327 4.71 27.20 -1.65
C HIS A 327 5.65 26.17 -0.98
N GLY A 328 6.17 25.21 -1.78
CA GLY A 328 7.00 24.11 -1.27
C GLY A 328 6.22 23.04 -0.53
N PRO A 329 6.92 22.00 -0.03
CA PRO A 329 6.30 20.78 0.51
C PRO A 329 5.55 20.99 1.83
N ARG A 330 6.04 21.87 2.71
CA ARG A 330 5.55 21.96 4.09
C ARG A 330 4.08 22.36 4.19
N ARG A 331 3.65 23.39 3.43
CA ARG A 331 2.28 23.90 3.52
C ARG A 331 1.22 22.87 3.15
N PRO A 332 1.27 22.23 1.95
CA PRO A 332 0.26 21.23 1.59
C PRO A 332 0.31 20.01 2.50
N ILE A 333 1.50 19.55 2.90
CA ILE A 333 1.66 18.37 3.75
C ILE A 333 1.06 18.63 5.14
N MET A 334 1.38 19.76 5.78
CA MET A 334 0.84 20.07 7.12
C MET A 334 -0.66 20.29 7.09
N LEU A 335 -1.18 20.97 6.06
CA LEU A 335 -2.64 21.10 5.87
C LEU A 335 -3.30 19.73 5.69
N GLY A 336 -2.69 18.86 4.87
CA GLY A 336 -3.16 17.49 4.68
C GLY A 336 -3.21 16.70 5.97
N LEU A 337 -2.17 16.78 6.80
CA LEU A 337 -2.12 16.07 8.08
C LEU A 337 -3.11 16.62 9.11
N CYS A 338 -3.42 17.94 9.09
CA CYS A 338 -4.54 18.48 9.86
C CYS A 338 -5.86 17.81 9.47
N PHE A 339 -6.14 17.71 8.16
CA PHE A 339 -7.35 17.05 7.68
C PHE A 339 -7.35 15.55 8.00
N VAL A 340 -6.20 14.86 7.92
CA VAL A 340 -6.08 13.44 8.35
C VAL A 340 -6.47 13.30 9.81
N LEU A 341 -5.95 14.14 10.71
CA LEU A 341 -6.29 14.12 12.14
C LEU A 341 -7.78 14.37 12.39
N ILE A 342 -8.32 15.43 11.80
CA ILE A 342 -9.74 15.78 11.97
C ILE A 342 -10.62 14.65 11.40
N GLY A 343 -10.28 14.13 10.24
CA GLY A 343 -11.02 13.05 9.59
C GLY A 343 -11.04 11.78 10.44
N THR A 344 -9.89 11.33 10.93
CA THR A 344 -9.80 10.13 11.79
C THR A 344 -10.54 10.28 13.12
N VAL A 345 -10.56 11.47 13.72
CA VAL A 345 -11.38 11.76 14.92
C VAL A 345 -12.87 11.63 14.61
N ILE A 346 -13.33 12.26 13.51
CA ILE A 346 -14.75 12.20 13.11
C ILE A 346 -15.15 10.76 12.77
N GLU A 347 -14.30 10.00 12.05
CA GLU A 347 -14.55 8.58 11.76
C GLU A 347 -14.70 7.76 13.03
N THR A 348 -13.79 7.95 14.00
CA THR A 348 -13.85 7.26 15.29
C THR A 348 -15.18 7.55 16.02
N ILE A 349 -15.61 8.82 16.04
CA ILE A 349 -16.90 9.22 16.61
C ILE A 349 -18.05 8.54 15.85
N GLY A 350 -18.00 8.50 14.51
CA GLY A 350 -19.01 7.88 13.66
C GLY A 350 -19.16 6.39 13.92
N VAL A 351 -18.05 5.68 14.15
CA VAL A 351 -18.04 4.25 14.48
C VAL A 351 -18.66 4.01 15.86
N PHE A 352 -18.29 4.77 16.89
CA PHE A 352 -18.89 4.63 18.21
C PHE A 352 -20.38 5.01 18.25
N ALA A 353 -20.79 5.98 17.42
CA ALA A 353 -22.18 6.44 17.31
C ALA A 353 -23.05 5.53 16.43
N LEU A 354 -22.49 4.48 15.82
CA LEU A 354 -23.17 3.63 14.83
C LEU A 354 -23.85 4.45 13.72
N SER A 355 -23.19 5.53 13.27
CA SER A 355 -23.76 6.52 12.36
C SER A 355 -22.95 6.62 11.07
N TYR A 356 -23.51 6.11 9.96
CA TYR A 356 -22.88 6.26 8.65
C TYR A 356 -22.69 7.72 8.22
N PRO A 357 -23.65 8.67 8.39
CA PRO A 357 -23.44 10.07 8.01
C PRO A 357 -22.20 10.70 8.66
N ILE A 358 -21.97 10.44 9.96
CA ILE A 358 -20.78 10.96 10.65
C ILE A 358 -19.52 10.29 10.10
N LEU A 359 -19.56 8.98 9.93
CA LEU A 359 -18.45 8.22 9.32
C LEU A 359 -18.11 8.75 7.92
N ALA A 360 -19.10 9.01 7.08
CA ALA A 360 -18.93 9.52 5.71
C ALA A 360 -18.29 10.92 5.70
N ILE A 361 -18.68 11.80 6.63
CA ILE A 361 -18.05 13.13 6.78
C ILE A 361 -16.57 12.94 7.19
N GLY A 362 -16.28 12.06 8.14
CA GLY A 362 -14.92 11.72 8.54
C GLY A 362 -14.08 11.22 7.37
N MET A 363 -14.62 10.27 6.59
CA MET A 363 -13.99 9.75 5.37
C MET A 363 -13.71 10.87 4.35
N ALA A 364 -14.64 11.79 4.13
CA ALA A 364 -14.45 12.89 3.19
C ALA A 364 -13.32 13.82 3.63
N VAL A 365 -13.26 14.15 4.90
CA VAL A 365 -12.19 14.98 5.48
C VAL A 365 -10.84 14.25 5.44
N LEU A 366 -10.82 12.94 5.77
CA LEU A 366 -9.63 12.10 5.64
C LEU A 366 -9.14 12.05 4.19
N GLY A 367 -10.05 11.90 3.22
CA GLY A 367 -9.74 11.90 1.80
C GLY A 367 -9.07 13.20 1.33
N LEU A 368 -9.59 14.35 1.75
CA LEU A 368 -8.92 15.65 1.52
C LEU A 368 -7.50 15.63 2.09
N GLY A 369 -7.35 15.15 3.32
CA GLY A 369 -6.06 15.04 3.98
C GLY A 369 -5.05 14.18 3.23
N CYS A 370 -5.48 13.00 2.79
CA CYS A 370 -4.65 12.09 1.98
C CYS A 370 -4.20 12.73 0.66
N GLY A 371 -5.10 13.42 -0.05
CA GLY A 371 -4.78 14.08 -1.30
C GLY A 371 -3.77 15.22 -1.14
N PHE A 372 -3.91 16.03 -0.07
CA PHE A 372 -2.96 17.10 0.24
C PHE A 372 -1.61 16.58 0.73
N ALA A 373 -1.55 15.46 1.46
CA ALA A 373 -0.32 14.97 2.07
C ALA A 373 0.48 14.04 1.15
N MET A 374 -0.18 13.02 0.53
CA MET A 374 0.54 11.94 -0.14
C MET A 374 1.24 12.37 -1.43
N SER A 375 0.57 13.18 -2.28
CA SER A 375 1.14 13.60 -3.56
C SER A 375 2.36 14.49 -3.39
N PRO A 376 2.31 15.59 -2.59
CA PRO A 376 3.49 16.40 -2.30
C PRO A 376 4.60 15.65 -1.59
N ALA A 377 4.29 14.75 -0.64
CA ALA A 377 5.31 13.96 0.06
C ALA A 377 6.07 13.03 -0.89
N ASN A 378 5.38 12.37 -1.84
CA ASN A 378 6.03 11.57 -2.87
C ASN A 378 6.94 12.43 -3.77
N ALA A 379 6.44 13.58 -4.24
CA ALA A 379 7.20 14.48 -5.11
C ALA A 379 8.45 15.03 -4.41
N ASP A 380 8.31 15.49 -3.17
CA ASP A 380 9.42 16.03 -2.37
C ASP A 380 10.47 14.95 -2.05
N SER A 381 10.04 13.72 -1.72
CA SER A 381 10.97 12.60 -1.50
C SER A 381 11.87 12.33 -2.71
N LEU A 382 11.30 12.37 -3.92
CA LEU A 382 12.05 12.16 -5.16
C LEU A 382 12.94 13.35 -5.52
N SER A 383 12.52 14.57 -5.18
CA SER A 383 13.29 15.78 -5.45
C SER A 383 14.56 15.89 -4.58
N ARG A 384 14.48 15.39 -3.34
CA ARG A 384 15.61 15.38 -2.36
C ARG A 384 16.68 14.37 -2.71
N ALA A 385 16.36 13.30 -3.42
CA ALA A 385 17.34 12.31 -3.82
C ALA A 385 18.15 12.77 -5.04
N PRO A 386 19.49 12.51 -5.07
CA PRO A 386 20.30 12.69 -6.26
C PRO A 386 19.67 12.01 -7.48
N ILE A 387 19.83 12.60 -8.67
CA ILE A 387 19.18 12.08 -9.90
C ILE A 387 19.48 10.58 -10.12
N ALA A 388 20.72 10.16 -9.84
CA ALA A 388 21.15 8.77 -9.97
C ALA A 388 20.48 7.82 -8.95
N GLN A 389 19.99 8.34 -7.81
CA GLN A 389 19.43 7.55 -6.71
C GLN A 389 17.91 7.72 -6.56
N ARG A 390 17.25 8.47 -7.45
CA ARG A 390 15.78 8.69 -7.39
C ARG A 390 14.97 7.40 -7.45
N GLY A 391 15.45 6.41 -8.19
CA GLY A 391 14.85 5.07 -8.23
C GLY A 391 14.93 4.35 -6.88
N GLU A 392 16.07 4.44 -6.21
CA GLU A 392 16.29 3.88 -4.87
C GLU A 392 15.40 4.58 -3.82
N ALA A 393 15.33 5.91 -3.88
CA ALA A 393 14.44 6.70 -3.01
C ALA A 393 12.96 6.35 -3.22
N SER A 394 12.52 6.18 -4.47
CA SER A 394 11.16 5.74 -4.78
C SER A 394 10.86 4.35 -4.22
N GLY A 395 11.80 3.40 -4.37
CA GLY A 395 11.69 2.06 -3.82
C GLY A 395 11.60 2.08 -2.28
N LEU A 396 12.42 2.90 -1.63
CA LEU A 396 12.43 3.05 -0.19
C LEU A 396 11.10 3.63 0.35
N VAL A 397 10.58 4.67 -0.30
CA VAL A 397 9.28 5.27 0.03
C VAL A 397 8.15 4.25 -0.16
N GLN A 398 8.17 3.50 -1.26
CA GLN A 398 7.18 2.46 -1.52
C GLN A 398 7.23 1.33 -0.48
N MET A 399 8.44 0.93 -0.07
CA MET A 399 8.65 -0.05 0.99
C MET A 399 8.04 0.45 2.33
N MET A 400 8.31 1.71 2.70
CA MET A 400 7.73 2.32 3.91
C MET A 400 6.20 2.35 3.88
N ARG A 401 5.60 2.65 2.72
CA ARG A 401 4.13 2.59 2.54
C ARG A 401 3.59 1.18 2.77
N GLN A 402 4.23 0.16 2.22
CA GLN A 402 3.79 -1.23 2.39
C GLN A 402 3.96 -1.71 3.82
N PHE A 403 5.06 -1.34 4.48
CA PHE A 403 5.22 -1.62 5.91
C PHE A 403 4.13 -0.94 6.75
N GLY A 404 3.79 0.31 6.45
CA GLY A 404 2.69 1.01 7.10
C GLY A 404 1.37 0.25 6.97
N SER A 405 1.04 -0.19 5.77
CA SER A 405 -0.16 -1.00 5.52
C SER A 405 -0.18 -2.31 6.31
N THR A 406 0.94 -3.03 6.31
CA THR A 406 1.05 -4.36 6.96
C THR A 406 1.02 -4.25 8.48
N ILE A 407 1.82 -3.34 9.06
CA ILE A 407 1.87 -3.08 10.49
C ILE A 407 0.51 -2.52 10.96
N GLY A 408 -0.15 -1.72 10.10
CA GLY A 408 -1.46 -1.15 10.37
C GLY A 408 -2.49 -2.21 10.70
N ILE A 409 -2.62 -3.22 9.86
CA ILE A 409 -3.56 -4.32 10.08
C ILE A 409 -3.21 -5.09 11.35
N ALA A 410 -1.92 -5.41 11.56
CA ALA A 410 -1.48 -6.16 12.73
C ALA A 410 -1.76 -5.42 14.04
N LEU A 411 -1.48 -4.11 14.10
CA LEU A 411 -1.76 -3.28 15.27
C LEU A 411 -3.26 -3.02 15.47
N MET A 412 -4.05 -2.91 14.39
CA MET A 412 -5.51 -2.85 14.52
C MET A 412 -6.07 -4.11 15.14
N VAL A 413 -5.63 -5.30 14.68
CA VAL A 413 -6.01 -6.58 15.29
C VAL A 413 -5.64 -6.59 16.77
N LEU A 414 -4.42 -6.17 17.12
CA LEU A 414 -3.95 -6.10 18.50
C LEU A 414 -4.84 -5.20 19.38
N VAL A 415 -5.20 -4.02 18.89
CA VAL A 415 -6.01 -3.06 19.66
C VAL A 415 -7.47 -3.51 19.77
N MET A 416 -8.04 -4.04 18.69
CA MET A 416 -9.43 -4.49 18.66
C MET A 416 -9.68 -5.70 19.58
N HIS A 417 -8.73 -6.65 19.67
CA HIS A 417 -8.89 -7.85 20.49
C HIS A 417 -8.21 -7.70 21.86
N GLY A 418 -7.10 -6.98 21.95
CA GLY A 418 -6.32 -6.85 23.20
C GLY A 418 -6.95 -5.97 24.28
N LEU A 419 -7.90 -5.10 23.94
CA LEU A 419 -8.64 -4.25 24.88
C LEU A 419 -9.97 -4.86 25.33
N THR A 420 -10.41 -5.94 24.70
CA THR A 420 -11.55 -6.73 25.20
C THR A 420 -11.13 -7.52 26.43
N SER A 421 -11.89 -7.36 27.51
CA SER A 421 -11.60 -7.92 28.83
C SER A 421 -11.32 -9.44 28.80
N PRO A 422 -10.40 -9.95 29.65
CA PRO A 422 -10.11 -11.38 29.78
C PRO A 422 -11.34 -12.27 30.09
N ILE A 423 -12.41 -11.67 30.61
CA ILE A 423 -13.68 -12.34 30.99
C ILE A 423 -14.48 -12.80 29.74
N ALA A 424 -14.26 -12.17 28.56
CA ALA A 424 -14.94 -12.57 27.33
C ALA A 424 -14.25 -13.74 26.59
N GLN A 425 -13.00 -14.06 26.96
CA GLN A 425 -12.21 -15.14 26.33
C GLN A 425 -12.63 -16.56 26.80
N GLU A 426 -13.39 -16.67 27.88
CA GLU A 426 -13.79 -17.99 28.47
C GLU A 426 -15.04 -18.59 27.80
N ASN A 427 -15.79 -17.80 27.01
CA ASN A 427 -16.94 -18.29 26.24
C ASN A 427 -16.69 -18.17 24.74
N ALA A 428 -16.48 -19.31 24.11
CA ALA A 428 -16.29 -19.57 22.69
C ALA A 428 -16.90 -18.54 21.72
N ALA A 429 -16.08 -18.12 20.74
CA ALA A 429 -16.40 -17.21 19.64
C ALA A 429 -16.68 -15.76 20.08
N SER A 430 -15.63 -15.03 20.49
CA SER A 430 -15.70 -13.57 20.63
C SER A 430 -15.83 -12.93 19.25
N THR A 431 -17.08 -12.72 18.83
CA THR A 431 -17.37 -11.89 17.64
C THR A 431 -16.93 -10.46 17.93
N LEU A 432 -16.11 -9.89 17.07
CA LEU A 432 -15.77 -8.45 17.11
C LEU A 432 -17.03 -7.62 17.32
N THR A 433 -16.98 -6.69 18.25
CA THR A 433 -18.07 -5.73 18.47
C THR A 433 -17.78 -4.41 17.74
N ALA A 434 -18.81 -3.61 17.50
CA ALA A 434 -18.64 -2.26 16.94
C ALA A 434 -17.71 -1.39 17.79
N ARG A 435 -17.70 -1.60 19.12
CA ARG A 435 -16.84 -0.89 20.07
C ARG A 435 -15.36 -1.26 19.87
N ASP A 436 -15.04 -2.52 19.58
CA ASP A 436 -13.68 -2.97 19.34
C ASP A 436 -13.13 -2.33 18.05
N ILE A 437 -13.95 -2.27 17.00
CA ILE A 437 -13.60 -1.54 15.78
C ILE A 437 -13.40 -0.06 16.07
N GLY A 438 -14.22 0.54 16.95
CA GLY A 438 -14.06 1.93 17.38
C GLY A 438 -12.70 2.19 18.04
N PHE A 439 -12.18 1.28 18.85
CA PHE A 439 -10.81 1.38 19.40
C PHE A 439 -9.74 1.27 18.29
N GLY A 440 -9.93 0.39 17.30
CA GLY A 440 -9.06 0.30 16.13
C GLY A 440 -8.99 1.63 15.36
N PHE A 441 -10.13 2.29 15.16
CA PHE A 441 -10.19 3.63 14.55
C PHE A 441 -9.57 4.70 15.44
N GLY A 442 -9.67 4.59 16.77
CA GLY A 442 -8.96 5.45 17.73
C GLY A 442 -7.43 5.39 17.57
N LEU A 443 -6.90 4.22 17.18
CA LEU A 443 -5.48 4.08 16.84
C LEU A 443 -5.08 4.93 15.62
N HIS A 444 -5.96 5.10 14.61
CA HIS A 444 -5.71 5.98 13.48
C HIS A 444 -5.44 7.44 13.93
N VAL A 445 -6.13 7.91 14.97
CA VAL A 445 -5.90 9.26 15.53
C VAL A 445 -4.49 9.38 16.09
N ILE A 446 -4.03 8.37 16.85
CA ILE A 446 -2.68 8.35 17.43
C ILE A 446 -1.62 8.34 16.32
N VAL A 447 -1.82 7.50 15.29
CA VAL A 447 -0.90 7.41 14.14
C VAL A 447 -0.89 8.71 13.33
N GLY A 448 -2.06 9.32 13.12
CA GLY A 448 -2.17 10.63 12.47
C GLY A 448 -1.44 11.74 13.23
N LEU A 449 -1.55 11.74 14.56
CA LEU A 449 -0.84 12.68 15.43
C LEU A 449 0.68 12.48 15.36
N THR A 450 1.15 11.24 15.39
CA THR A 450 2.59 10.95 15.27
C THR A 450 3.13 11.38 13.90
N ALA A 451 2.36 11.15 12.82
CA ALA A 451 2.72 11.63 11.49
C ALA A 451 2.83 13.16 11.45
N PHE A 452 1.88 13.87 12.06
CA PHE A 452 1.88 15.33 12.15
C PHE A 452 3.11 15.84 12.88
N VAL A 453 3.41 15.30 14.06
CA VAL A 453 4.56 15.71 14.88
C VAL A 453 5.87 15.47 14.13
N VAL A 454 6.08 14.28 13.58
CA VAL A 454 7.31 13.97 12.84
C VAL A 454 7.46 14.86 11.61
N ALA A 455 6.39 15.06 10.83
CA ALA A 455 6.40 15.94 9.66
C ALA A 455 6.72 17.40 10.04
N TYR A 456 6.18 17.89 11.16
CA TYR A 456 6.42 19.24 11.66
C TYR A 456 7.90 19.51 11.91
N PHE A 457 8.64 18.56 12.49
CA PHE A 457 10.05 18.70 12.80
C PHE A 457 10.98 18.33 11.62
N CYS A 458 10.56 17.44 10.73
CA CYS A 458 11.42 16.94 9.66
C CYS A 458 11.26 17.69 8.34
N ILE A 459 10.05 18.22 8.04
CA ILE A 459 9.80 18.88 6.75
C ILE A 459 10.10 20.38 6.88
N GLN A 460 11.15 20.83 6.20
CA GLN A 460 11.58 22.22 6.23
C GLN A 460 10.67 23.15 5.42
N ARG A 461 10.64 24.42 5.80
CA ARG A 461 10.06 25.49 4.96
C ARG A 461 10.99 25.65 3.73
N MET A 462 10.42 25.95 2.58
CA MET A 462 11.21 26.50 1.47
C MET A 462 11.81 27.83 1.96
N GLU A 463 13.12 27.96 1.97
CA GLU A 463 13.77 29.27 2.11
C GLU A 463 13.35 30.10 0.88
N ASP A 464 12.88 31.33 1.12
CA ASP A 464 12.50 32.24 0.04
C ASP A 464 13.72 32.46 -0.86
N PRO A 465 13.66 32.16 -2.16
CA PRO A 465 14.81 32.34 -3.05
C PRO A 465 15.30 33.82 -3.14
N LEU A 466 14.48 34.75 -2.61
CA LEU A 466 14.84 36.18 -2.53
C LEU A 466 15.79 36.49 -1.36
N VAL A 467 15.91 35.62 -0.34
CA VAL A 467 16.80 35.84 0.81
C VAL A 467 18.18 35.20 0.57
N ALA A 468 18.28 34.18 -0.29
CA ALA A 468 19.53 33.49 -0.59
C ALA A 468 20.51 34.33 -1.49
N ASN A 469 20.04 35.41 -2.13
CA ASN A 469 20.87 36.29 -2.99
C ASN A 469 21.24 37.62 -2.34
N SER A 470 21.01 37.80 -1.05
CA SER A 470 21.34 39.03 -0.32
C SER A 470 22.46 38.86 0.74
N GLY A 471 23.26 37.74 0.63
CA GLY A 471 24.40 37.49 1.49
C GLY A 471 25.73 37.44 0.71
#